data_92c8586197d6e98deb674d18f97ca445
#
_entry.id   92c8586197d6e98deb674d18f97ca445
#
_cell.length_a   1.000
_cell.length_b   1.000
_cell.length_c   1.000
_cell.angle_alpha   90.00
_cell.angle_beta   90.00
_cell.angle_gamma   90.00
#
_symmetry.space_group_name_H-M   'P 1'
#
loop_
_entity.id
_entity.type
_entity.pdbx_description
1 polymer ?
#
loop_
_entity_poly.entity_id
_entity_poly.type
_entity_poly.pdbx_seq_one_letter_code
_entity_poly.pdbx_strand_id
1 'polypeptide(L)'
;MKSTLFAISRPALVLAAGLWLLSCTKEEGEDLLAGTDPVCFEVVDGWSEPAAEPGVAAFRSDVRNRERSLDAIREENAGAEHPMYLEAVVTEGVPGRPQAVTRGVQIGNEADFYDSFGVSAYAYSGEWNEQCKPNLMYNVRVSRNAATDRWVPDGRRYFWPKNKEWVRFFAYAPYDLPTGAKLLSKVGDGGVPKIRYKVPADVNKQIDLLIATPDAVRSEEYDVLVYPGKGMPLTFRHALTAIQFRVKSVAEQNSNRRIRRIRLADIPTTGDCTMQPDAEGGLMWEIARGTAASRNTYTFDLDVPLAAGQQITEGDQTLMMFPHTIQADIYISVWLDGEDLDRTAPHKFGIQGQTWPIGKTVTYAFSM
;
A
#
# COMPACT_ATOMS: atom_id res chain seq x y z
N MET A 1 -87.54 48.42 13.90
CA MET A 1 -87.34 49.16 15.15
C MET A 1 -86.13 48.56 15.87
N LYS A 2 -85.20 49.47 16.22
CA LYS A 2 -84.02 49.30 17.09
C LYS A 2 -82.94 48.28 16.68
N SER A 3 -81.98 48.83 16.01
CA SER A 3 -80.57 48.33 15.84
C SER A 3 -79.84 48.32 17.17
N THR A 4 -79.07 47.26 17.43
CA THR A 4 -78.07 47.24 18.46
C THR A 4 -76.75 46.73 17.83
N LEU A 5 -75.80 47.59 17.71
CA LEU A 5 -74.42 47.28 17.30
C LEU A 5 -73.71 46.50 18.45
N PHE A 6 -73.13 45.39 18.11
CA PHE A 6 -72.15 44.77 18.97
C PHE A 6 -70.74 44.92 18.34
N ALA A 7 -69.93 45.63 19.07
CA ALA A 7 -68.49 45.78 18.74
C ALA A 7 -67.77 44.47 19.08
N ILE A 8 -67.11 43.89 18.08
CA ILE A 8 -66.24 42.72 18.26
C ILE A 8 -64.81 43.22 18.39
N SER A 9 -64.26 43.13 19.60
CA SER A 9 -62.86 43.38 19.88
C SER A 9 -62.03 42.23 19.29
N ARG A 10 -61.04 42.57 18.48
CA ARG A 10 -60.03 41.65 17.95
C ARG A 10 -58.98 41.37 19.04
N PRO A 11 -58.64 40.12 19.34
CA PRO A 11 -57.43 39.82 20.10
C PRO A 11 -56.19 39.95 19.19
N ALA A 12 -55.19 40.65 19.66
CA ALA A 12 -53.91 40.72 19.05
C ALA A 12 -53.19 39.37 19.15
N LEU A 13 -52.91 38.81 17.99
CA LEU A 13 -52.10 37.57 17.88
C LEU A 13 -50.62 37.97 18.06
N VAL A 14 -50.06 37.71 19.22
CA VAL A 14 -48.62 37.81 19.47
C VAL A 14 -47.97 36.61 18.84
N LEU A 15 -47.33 36.78 17.65
CA LEU A 15 -46.43 35.80 17.05
C LEU A 15 -45.15 35.77 17.87
N ALA A 16 -45.02 34.80 18.75
CA ALA A 16 -43.75 34.45 19.34
C ALA A 16 -42.92 33.79 18.26
N ALA A 17 -42.03 34.54 17.62
CA ALA A 17 -40.97 33.99 16.78
C ALA A 17 -39.97 33.26 17.68
N GLY A 18 -40.16 31.96 17.81
CA GLY A 18 -39.14 31.09 18.41
C GLY A 18 -37.89 31.13 17.55
N LEU A 19 -36.88 31.87 17.93
CA LEU A 19 -35.52 31.68 17.46
C LEU A 19 -35.07 30.29 17.90
N TRP A 20 -35.14 29.32 16.99
CA TRP A 20 -34.37 28.11 17.09
C TRP A 20 -32.90 28.50 16.82
N LEU A 21 -32.16 28.79 17.88
CA LEU A 21 -30.72 28.74 17.83
C LEU A 21 -30.33 27.29 17.52
N LEU A 22 -30.12 27.02 16.24
CA LEU A 22 -29.29 25.90 15.84
C LEU A 22 -27.90 26.14 16.44
N SER A 23 -27.70 25.65 17.67
CA SER A 23 -26.40 25.45 18.23
C SER A 23 -25.77 24.34 17.37
N CYS A 24 -25.12 24.73 16.25
CA CYS A 24 -24.03 23.95 15.75
C CYS A 24 -23.02 23.86 16.89
N THR A 25 -22.98 22.74 17.57
CA THR A 25 -21.82 22.38 18.36
C THR A 25 -20.69 22.23 17.34
N LYS A 26 -19.95 23.33 17.17
CA LYS A 26 -18.63 23.32 16.58
C LYS A 26 -17.87 22.36 17.48
N GLU A 27 -17.57 21.15 16.95
CA GLU A 27 -16.54 20.34 17.59
C GLU A 27 -15.36 21.28 17.77
N GLU A 28 -14.90 21.42 19.00
CA GLU A 28 -13.72 22.22 19.33
C GLU A 28 -12.49 21.55 18.72
N GLY A 29 -12.34 21.66 17.41
CA GLY A 29 -11.06 21.52 16.75
C GLY A 29 -10.20 22.67 17.26
N GLU A 30 -9.06 22.35 17.87
CA GLU A 30 -8.09 23.37 18.24
C GLU A 30 -7.87 24.31 17.05
N ASP A 31 -8.15 25.61 17.21
CA ASP A 31 -7.95 26.61 16.18
C ASP A 31 -6.44 26.71 15.88
N LEU A 32 -6.01 26.16 14.73
CA LEU A 32 -4.65 26.31 14.26
C LEU A 32 -4.48 27.73 13.72
N LEU A 33 -3.55 28.50 14.29
CA LEU A 33 -3.14 29.76 13.70
C LEU A 33 -2.35 29.48 12.43
N ALA A 34 -2.97 29.77 11.28
CA ALA A 34 -2.36 29.57 9.98
C ALA A 34 -1.16 30.51 9.78
N GLY A 35 -0.06 29.93 9.28
CA GLY A 35 1.08 30.68 8.76
C GLY A 35 0.81 31.24 7.36
N THR A 36 1.82 31.88 6.80
CA THR A 36 1.80 32.37 5.41
C THR A 36 2.28 31.31 4.42
N ASP A 37 2.90 30.25 4.91
CA ASP A 37 3.63 29.28 4.12
C ASP A 37 2.75 28.09 3.77
N PRO A 38 2.43 27.88 2.49
CA PRO A 38 1.62 26.76 2.08
C PRO A 38 2.39 25.45 2.23
N VAL A 39 1.70 24.44 2.76
CA VAL A 39 2.24 23.07 2.82
C VAL A 39 2.28 22.48 1.40
N CYS A 40 3.45 22.05 0.98
CA CYS A 40 3.67 21.27 -0.21
C CYS A 40 4.58 20.09 0.12
N PHE A 41 4.65 19.12 -0.77
CA PHE A 41 5.40 17.90 -0.55
C PHE A 41 6.41 17.65 -1.65
N GLU A 42 7.40 16.86 -1.31
CA GLU A 42 8.38 16.27 -2.22
C GLU A 42 8.30 14.76 -2.06
N VAL A 43 8.10 14.05 -3.16
CA VAL A 43 8.11 12.59 -3.17
C VAL A 43 9.56 12.14 -3.26
N VAL A 44 10.00 11.39 -2.28
CA VAL A 44 11.36 10.85 -2.20
C VAL A 44 11.31 9.35 -2.42
N ASP A 45 12.22 8.87 -3.23
CA ASP A 45 12.43 7.46 -3.50
C ASP A 45 12.92 6.73 -2.23
N GLY A 46 12.06 5.91 -1.66
CA GLY A 46 12.37 5.00 -0.56
C GLY A 46 12.27 3.53 -0.99
N TRP A 47 12.00 3.28 -2.28
CA TRP A 47 11.92 1.96 -2.88
C TRP A 47 13.22 1.52 -3.55
N SER A 48 14.12 2.46 -3.88
CA SER A 48 15.49 2.17 -4.25
C SER A 48 16.38 2.06 -3.01
N GLU A 49 17.40 1.23 -3.04
CA GLU A 49 18.40 1.20 -1.95
C GLU A 49 18.96 2.62 -1.71
N PRO A 50 19.18 3.02 -0.45
CA PRO A 50 19.82 4.29 -0.14
C PRO A 50 21.17 4.37 -0.89
N ALA A 51 21.36 5.45 -1.66
CA ALA A 51 22.63 5.73 -2.28
C ALA A 51 23.69 5.74 -1.16
N ALA A 52 24.69 4.88 -1.24
CA ALA A 52 25.76 4.82 -0.25
C ALA A 52 26.39 6.19 -0.08
N GLU A 53 26.67 6.56 1.17
CA GLU A 53 27.35 7.77 1.58
C GLU A 53 28.52 8.12 0.63
N PRO A 54 28.72 9.40 0.24
CA PRO A 54 29.83 9.81 -0.63
C PRO A 54 31.15 9.63 0.11
N GLY A 55 31.81 8.52 -0.12
CA GLY A 55 33.11 8.19 0.51
C GLY A 55 33.59 6.76 0.30
N VAL A 56 32.73 5.85 -0.11
CA VAL A 56 33.04 4.44 -0.38
C VAL A 56 32.78 4.13 -1.87
N ALA A 57 33.54 4.80 -2.72
CA ALA A 57 33.62 4.41 -4.13
C ALA A 57 34.61 3.25 -4.22
N ALA A 58 34.15 2.04 -4.53
CA ALA A 58 34.90 1.02 -5.25
C ALA A 58 34.43 -0.44 -5.12
N PHE A 59 33.20 -0.73 -4.67
CA PHE A 59 32.70 -2.12 -4.73
C PHE A 59 31.22 -2.20 -5.16
N ARG A 60 30.82 -1.37 -6.14
CA ARG A 60 29.42 -1.14 -6.48
C ARG A 60 28.83 -1.94 -7.65
N SER A 61 29.56 -2.86 -8.25
CA SER A 61 29.01 -3.67 -9.36
C SER A 61 28.34 -4.98 -8.93
N ASP A 62 28.52 -5.42 -7.68
CA ASP A 62 28.02 -6.73 -7.22
C ASP A 62 26.89 -6.68 -6.19
N VAL A 63 26.41 -5.50 -5.78
CA VAL A 63 25.39 -5.38 -4.72
C VAL A 63 23.97 -5.37 -5.28
N ARG A 64 23.80 -5.23 -6.58
CA ARG A 64 22.48 -5.04 -7.20
C ARG A 64 21.53 -6.24 -7.18
N ASN A 65 21.98 -7.44 -6.83
CA ASN A 65 21.15 -8.62 -6.69
C ASN A 65 21.74 -9.59 -5.67
N ARG A 66 21.63 -9.31 -4.37
CA ARG A 66 21.80 -10.37 -3.39
C ARG A 66 20.58 -11.27 -3.43
N GLU A 67 20.60 -12.20 -4.39
CA GLU A 67 19.69 -13.33 -4.36
C GLU A 67 20.00 -14.15 -3.10
N ARG A 68 19.07 -14.21 -2.14
CA ARG A 68 19.09 -15.23 -1.10
C ARG A 68 18.25 -16.39 -1.59
N SER A 69 18.92 -17.46 -1.99
CA SER A 69 18.26 -18.74 -2.21
C SER A 69 17.88 -19.33 -0.85
N LEU A 70 16.60 -19.67 -0.69
CA LEU A 70 16.12 -20.48 0.43
C LEU A 70 16.25 -21.96 0.03
N ASP A 71 16.24 -22.86 1.00
CA ASP A 71 16.36 -24.29 0.76
C ASP A 71 15.33 -24.78 -0.27
N ALA A 72 15.77 -25.64 -1.18
CA ALA A 72 14.90 -26.19 -2.21
C ALA A 72 13.78 -27.03 -1.58
N ILE A 73 12.54 -26.69 -1.94
CA ILE A 73 11.35 -27.42 -1.52
C ILE A 73 11.12 -28.58 -2.48
N ARG A 74 11.01 -29.77 -1.91
CA ARG A 74 10.68 -30.94 -2.68
C ARG A 74 9.18 -31.04 -2.87
N GLU A 75 8.78 -31.57 -4.03
CA GLU A 75 7.40 -31.91 -4.31
C GLU A 75 6.82 -32.90 -3.28
N GLU A 76 5.58 -32.68 -2.82
CA GLU A 76 4.91 -33.58 -1.85
C GLU A 76 4.60 -34.96 -2.44
N ASN A 77 4.36 -35.05 -3.74
CA ASN A 77 4.05 -36.31 -4.46
C ASN A 77 5.34 -37.03 -4.90
N ALA A 78 6.11 -37.53 -3.98
CA ALA A 78 7.45 -38.11 -4.16
C ALA A 78 7.55 -39.37 -5.05
N GLY A 79 6.55 -39.71 -5.86
CA GLY A 79 6.51 -40.85 -6.76
C GLY A 79 6.49 -40.49 -8.23
N ALA A 80 6.66 -39.22 -8.60
CA ALA A 80 6.66 -38.79 -9.98
C ALA A 80 7.91 -39.35 -10.73
N GLU A 81 7.72 -39.82 -11.93
CA GLU A 81 8.80 -40.30 -12.83
C GLU A 81 9.82 -39.21 -13.14
N HIS A 82 9.38 -37.93 -13.02
CA HIS A 82 10.17 -36.72 -13.20
C HIS A 82 9.90 -35.74 -12.05
N PRO A 83 10.65 -35.79 -10.93
CA PRO A 83 10.40 -34.92 -9.78
C PRO A 83 10.71 -33.44 -10.08
N MET A 84 9.84 -32.56 -9.63
CA MET A 84 10.03 -31.14 -9.72
C MET A 84 10.49 -30.59 -8.36
N TYR A 85 11.32 -29.56 -8.38
CA TYR A 85 11.83 -28.87 -7.21
C TYR A 85 11.45 -27.38 -7.30
N LEU A 86 11.16 -26.80 -6.16
CA LEU A 86 10.85 -25.38 -6.03
C LEU A 86 11.88 -24.72 -5.12
N GLU A 87 12.43 -23.60 -5.56
CA GLU A 87 13.32 -22.76 -4.78
C GLU A 87 12.72 -21.36 -4.69
N ALA A 88 12.74 -20.76 -3.51
CA ALA A 88 12.36 -19.37 -3.35
C ALA A 88 13.61 -18.49 -3.35
N VAL A 89 13.61 -17.46 -4.17
CA VAL A 89 14.69 -16.48 -4.30
C VAL A 89 14.16 -15.13 -3.92
N VAL A 90 14.78 -14.49 -2.95
CA VAL A 90 14.42 -13.16 -2.47
C VAL A 90 15.36 -12.13 -3.08
N THR A 91 14.81 -11.12 -3.74
CA THR A 91 15.55 -9.99 -4.30
C THR A 91 15.06 -8.67 -3.69
N GLU A 92 15.95 -7.69 -3.61
CA GLU A 92 15.60 -6.36 -3.11
C GLU A 92 14.66 -5.63 -4.09
N GLY A 93 13.75 -4.85 -3.52
CA GLY A 93 12.80 -4.04 -4.27
C GLY A 93 11.66 -4.83 -4.90
N VAL A 94 10.79 -4.11 -5.56
CA VAL A 94 9.67 -4.62 -6.34
C VAL A 94 9.98 -4.33 -7.82
N PRO A 95 9.78 -5.27 -8.74
CA PRO A 95 10.12 -5.05 -10.13
C PRO A 95 9.23 -3.97 -10.74
N GLY A 96 9.85 -2.94 -11.32
CA GLY A 96 9.15 -1.89 -12.07
C GLY A 96 8.51 -2.47 -13.33
N ARG A 97 7.40 -1.89 -13.76
CA ARG A 97 6.75 -2.24 -15.04
C ARG A 97 7.38 -1.52 -16.21
N PRO A 98 7.54 -2.19 -17.36
CA PRO A 98 7.67 -1.48 -18.64
C PRO A 98 6.34 -0.75 -18.92
N GLN A 99 6.43 0.52 -19.25
CA GLN A 99 5.31 1.44 -19.48
C GLN A 99 4.11 0.84 -20.20
N ALA A 100 3.01 0.66 -19.51
CA ALA A 100 1.68 0.63 -20.08
C ALA A 100 0.70 1.27 -19.10
N VAL A 101 0.02 2.29 -19.55
CA VAL A 101 -0.95 3.12 -18.81
C VAL A 101 -2.20 2.30 -18.50
N THR A 102 -2.15 1.38 -17.55
CA THR A 102 -3.33 0.71 -17.00
C THR A 102 -3.13 0.39 -15.52
N ARG A 103 -4.20 0.55 -14.76
CA ARG A 103 -4.30 0.43 -13.30
C ARG A 103 -3.71 -0.89 -12.80
N GLY A 104 -2.74 -0.81 -11.91
CA GLY A 104 -2.06 -1.96 -11.31
C GLY A 104 -0.54 -1.85 -11.49
N VAL A 105 0.04 -0.70 -11.16
CA VAL A 105 1.47 -0.40 -11.39
C VAL A 105 2.28 -0.80 -10.17
N GLN A 106 3.38 -1.49 -10.42
CA GLN A 106 4.47 -1.62 -9.47
C GLN A 106 5.40 -0.42 -9.66
N ILE A 107 5.78 0.22 -8.57
CA ILE A 107 6.59 1.42 -8.60
C ILE A 107 8.06 1.02 -8.52
N GLY A 108 8.76 1.10 -9.64
CA GLY A 108 10.18 0.79 -9.73
C GLY A 108 11.09 2.02 -9.73
N ASN A 109 10.53 3.20 -10.04
CA ASN A 109 11.25 4.47 -10.08
C ASN A 109 10.28 5.64 -9.91
N GLU A 110 10.80 6.85 -9.71
CA GLU A 110 9.99 8.05 -9.47
C GLU A 110 9.03 8.39 -10.64
N ALA A 111 9.40 8.07 -11.87
CA ALA A 111 8.54 8.32 -13.04
C ALA A 111 7.30 7.44 -13.06
N ASP A 112 7.33 6.31 -12.37
CA ASP A 112 6.21 5.37 -12.26
C ASP A 112 5.30 5.69 -11.08
N PHE A 113 5.63 6.71 -10.27
CA PHE A 113 4.85 7.05 -9.08
C PHE A 113 3.42 7.46 -9.45
N TYR A 114 2.48 7.19 -8.57
CA TYR A 114 1.06 7.47 -8.76
C TYR A 114 0.76 8.96 -8.97
N ASP A 115 -0.30 9.28 -9.71
CA ASP A 115 -0.75 10.66 -9.95
C ASP A 115 -1.20 11.39 -8.67
N SER A 116 -1.51 10.65 -7.62
CA SER A 116 -1.95 11.22 -6.33
C SER A 116 -1.77 10.27 -5.17
N PHE A 117 -1.63 10.85 -3.98
CA PHE A 117 -1.54 10.13 -2.71
C PHE A 117 -2.40 10.79 -1.63
N GLY A 118 -2.69 10.07 -0.56
CA GLY A 118 -3.46 10.55 0.58
C GLY A 118 -2.55 10.96 1.73
N VAL A 119 -2.86 12.09 2.39
CA VAL A 119 -2.10 12.59 3.55
C VAL A 119 -3.01 12.88 4.72
N SER A 120 -2.59 12.48 5.91
CA SER A 120 -3.09 12.98 7.18
C SER A 120 -1.97 13.66 7.94
N ALA A 121 -2.25 14.85 8.52
CA ALA A 121 -1.26 15.67 9.21
C ALA A 121 -1.77 16.12 10.58
N TYR A 122 -0.90 16.03 11.57
CA TYR A 122 -1.17 16.25 12.98
C TYR A 122 -0.26 17.36 13.49
N ALA A 123 -0.85 18.48 13.88
CA ALA A 123 -0.14 19.60 14.50
C ALA A 123 -0.31 19.53 16.03
N TYR A 124 0.79 19.51 16.77
CA TYR A 124 0.76 19.35 18.22
C TYR A 124 1.91 20.09 18.89
N SER A 125 1.85 20.23 20.22
CA SER A 125 2.92 20.75 21.06
C SER A 125 3.25 19.75 22.15
N GLY A 126 4.51 19.72 22.57
CA GLY A 126 5.00 18.72 23.52
C GLY A 126 5.20 17.34 22.88
N GLU A 127 4.89 16.27 23.61
CA GLU A 127 5.13 14.90 23.17
C GLU A 127 3.98 14.34 22.34
N TRP A 128 4.33 13.52 21.32
CA TRP A 128 3.36 12.75 20.57
C TRP A 128 2.68 11.70 21.45
N ASN A 129 1.35 11.59 21.35
CA ASN A 129 0.59 10.58 22.07
C ASN A 129 -0.69 10.18 21.31
N GLU A 130 -1.41 9.17 21.82
CA GLU A 130 -2.63 8.63 21.24
C GLU A 130 -3.82 9.60 21.22
N GLN A 131 -3.71 10.80 21.78
CA GLN A 131 -4.74 11.82 21.75
C GLN A 131 -4.51 12.84 20.62
N CYS A 132 -3.32 12.87 20.02
CA CYS A 132 -3.05 13.71 18.86
C CYS A 132 -3.95 13.29 17.69
N LYS A 133 -4.74 14.25 17.17
CA LYS A 133 -5.68 14.03 16.06
C LYS A 133 -5.21 14.69 14.78
N PRO A 134 -5.71 14.24 13.60
CA PRO A 134 -5.36 14.84 12.31
C PRO A 134 -6.04 16.20 12.10
N ASN A 135 -5.66 17.17 12.91
CA ASN A 135 -6.26 18.51 12.98
C ASN A 135 -5.78 19.47 11.88
N LEU A 136 -4.65 19.20 11.24
CA LEU A 136 -4.15 20.00 10.11
C LEU A 136 -4.69 19.48 8.77
N MET A 137 -4.54 18.17 8.50
CA MET A 137 -5.05 17.49 7.32
C MET A 137 -5.62 16.14 7.72
N TYR A 138 -6.75 15.75 7.11
CA TYR A 138 -7.30 14.42 7.27
C TYR A 138 -7.63 13.83 5.90
N ASN A 139 -6.90 12.79 5.53
CA ASN A 139 -7.09 12.06 4.26
C ASN A 139 -7.19 12.99 3.04
N VAL A 140 -6.31 13.97 2.97
CA VAL A 140 -6.31 14.97 1.90
C VAL A 140 -5.61 14.37 0.68
N ARG A 141 -6.26 14.48 -0.48
CA ARG A 141 -5.62 14.13 -1.76
C ARG A 141 -4.55 15.15 -2.10
N VAL A 142 -3.40 14.66 -2.52
CA VAL A 142 -2.26 15.45 -2.98
C VAL A 142 -1.93 15.02 -4.39
N SER A 143 -1.80 15.98 -5.30
CA SER A 143 -1.50 15.73 -6.71
C SER A 143 -0.31 16.57 -7.17
N ARG A 144 0.36 16.14 -8.25
CA ARG A 144 1.47 16.88 -8.83
C ARG A 144 0.98 18.09 -9.61
N ASN A 145 1.46 19.26 -9.28
CA ASN A 145 1.19 20.49 -10.02
C ASN A 145 2.18 20.60 -11.18
N ALA A 146 1.69 20.44 -12.41
CA ALA A 146 2.53 20.43 -13.60
C ALA A 146 3.25 21.78 -13.86
N ALA A 147 2.75 22.91 -13.33
CA ALA A 147 3.38 24.20 -13.53
C ALA A 147 4.56 24.45 -12.60
N THR A 148 4.54 23.86 -11.40
CA THR A 148 5.58 24.06 -10.38
C THR A 148 6.40 22.83 -10.08
N ASP A 149 6.00 21.69 -10.64
CA ASP A 149 6.58 20.38 -10.42
C ASP A 149 6.56 19.93 -8.94
N ARG A 150 5.56 20.41 -8.19
CA ARG A 150 5.41 20.13 -6.76
C ARG A 150 4.14 19.35 -6.50
N TRP A 151 4.19 18.59 -5.43
CA TRP A 151 3.03 17.89 -4.89
C TRP A 151 2.27 18.80 -3.93
N VAL A 152 1.03 19.12 -4.27
CA VAL A 152 0.20 20.08 -3.51
C VAL A 152 -1.14 19.47 -3.15
N PRO A 153 -1.71 19.82 -1.99
CA PRO A 153 -3.06 19.41 -1.61
C PRO A 153 -4.12 19.89 -2.61
N ASP A 154 -5.03 19.02 -2.98
CA ASP A 154 -6.14 19.36 -3.87
C ASP A 154 -7.17 20.25 -3.13
N GLY A 155 -7.79 21.15 -3.89
CA GLY A 155 -8.88 22.01 -3.43
C GLY A 155 -8.40 23.20 -2.62
N ARG A 156 -8.18 23.06 -1.31
CA ARG A 156 -7.75 24.19 -0.48
C ARG A 156 -6.26 24.16 -0.18
N ARG A 157 -5.69 25.35 0.10
CA ARG A 157 -4.33 25.47 0.61
C ARG A 157 -4.31 25.18 2.12
N TYR A 158 -3.31 24.48 2.58
CA TYR A 158 -2.99 24.28 3.98
C TYR A 158 -1.71 25.05 4.28
N PHE A 159 -1.60 25.55 5.51
CA PHE A 159 -0.47 26.37 5.92
C PHE A 159 0.19 25.77 7.15
N TRP A 160 1.49 25.99 7.29
CA TRP A 160 2.23 25.57 8.46
C TRP A 160 1.69 26.31 9.71
N PRO A 161 1.32 25.59 10.79
CA PRO A 161 0.73 26.21 11.98
C PRO A 161 1.78 26.99 12.75
N LYS A 162 1.44 28.22 13.18
CA LYS A 162 2.33 29.09 13.99
C LYS A 162 2.19 28.87 15.50
N ASN A 163 1.12 28.23 15.95
CA ASN A 163 0.83 27.96 17.35
C ASN A 163 1.05 26.51 17.79
N LYS A 164 1.72 25.72 16.96
CA LYS A 164 2.11 24.34 17.26
C LYS A 164 3.59 24.17 16.98
N GLU A 165 4.26 23.38 17.82
CA GLU A 165 5.70 23.15 17.70
C GLU A 165 6.02 22.13 16.62
N TRP A 166 5.19 21.10 16.50
CA TRP A 166 5.45 19.91 15.68
C TRP A 166 4.32 19.64 14.70
N VAL A 167 4.69 19.13 13.54
CA VAL A 167 3.77 18.52 12.57
C VAL A 167 4.28 17.13 12.22
N ARG A 168 3.39 16.15 12.30
CA ARG A 168 3.65 14.76 11.89
C ARG A 168 2.74 14.40 10.74
N PHE A 169 3.32 13.75 9.71
CA PHE A 169 2.61 13.35 8.50
C PHE A 169 2.54 11.83 8.39
N PHE A 170 1.44 11.36 7.82
CA PHE A 170 1.26 9.98 7.40
C PHE A 170 0.65 10.00 6.01
N ALA A 171 1.31 9.32 5.07
CA ALA A 171 0.88 9.30 3.68
C ALA A 171 0.81 7.87 3.13
N TYR A 172 -0.09 7.67 2.17
CA TYR A 172 -0.22 6.41 1.44
C TYR A 172 -0.51 6.68 -0.04
N ALA A 173 -0.03 5.83 -0.92
CA ALA A 173 -0.26 5.90 -2.37
C ALA A 173 -0.66 4.52 -2.93
N PRO A 174 -1.59 4.49 -3.92
CA PRO A 174 -2.32 5.62 -4.52
C PRO A 174 -3.42 6.15 -3.59
N TYR A 175 -3.90 7.39 -3.83
CA TYR A 175 -5.06 7.93 -3.11
C TYR A 175 -6.33 7.11 -3.36
N ASP A 176 -6.57 6.77 -4.63
CA ASP A 176 -7.71 5.95 -5.04
C ASP A 176 -7.41 4.47 -4.80
N LEU A 177 -7.69 4.01 -3.60
CA LEU A 177 -7.51 2.62 -3.20
C LEU A 177 -8.49 1.68 -3.92
N PRO A 178 -8.10 0.43 -4.20
CA PRO A 178 -8.99 -0.55 -4.81
C PRO A 178 -10.17 -0.89 -3.88
N THR A 179 -11.24 -1.44 -4.47
CA THR A 179 -12.44 -1.83 -3.74
C THR A 179 -12.13 -2.74 -2.55
N GLY A 180 -12.62 -2.35 -1.37
CA GLY A 180 -12.41 -3.07 -0.11
C GLY A 180 -11.19 -2.58 0.68
N ALA A 181 -10.32 -1.75 0.09
CA ALA A 181 -9.28 -1.04 0.80
C ALA A 181 -9.76 0.35 1.25
N LYS A 182 -9.34 0.81 2.41
CA LYS A 182 -9.72 2.13 2.95
C LYS A 182 -8.85 2.55 4.12
N LEU A 183 -8.74 3.85 4.34
CA LEU A 183 -8.27 4.39 5.60
C LEU A 183 -9.30 4.02 6.70
N LEU A 184 -8.85 3.40 7.78
CA LEU A 184 -9.71 2.97 8.90
C LEU A 184 -9.91 4.10 9.91
N SER A 185 -8.84 4.81 10.23
CA SER A 185 -8.88 5.92 11.19
C SER A 185 -9.76 7.05 10.66
N LYS A 186 -10.59 7.61 11.54
CA LYS A 186 -11.47 8.73 11.25
C LYS A 186 -10.84 10.05 11.70
N VAL A 187 -11.41 11.17 11.30
CA VAL A 187 -10.96 12.50 11.70
C VAL A 187 -10.96 12.71 13.22
N GLY A 188 -11.86 12.04 13.94
CA GLY A 188 -11.94 12.12 15.41
C GLY A 188 -11.00 11.14 16.14
N ASP A 189 -10.39 10.20 15.45
CA ASP A 189 -9.50 9.22 16.06
C ASP A 189 -8.13 9.85 16.26
N GLY A 190 -7.56 9.61 17.43
CA GLY A 190 -6.20 10.02 17.76
C GLY A 190 -5.17 8.92 17.48
N GLY A 191 -3.90 9.30 17.60
CA GLY A 191 -2.77 8.40 17.41
C GLY A 191 -2.44 8.07 15.96
N VAL A 192 -1.69 7.01 15.77
CA VAL A 192 -1.20 6.60 14.44
C VAL A 192 -2.34 6.07 13.59
N PRO A 193 -2.51 6.56 12.35
CA PRO A 193 -3.58 6.10 11.48
C PRO A 193 -3.37 4.65 11.02
N LYS A 194 -4.50 3.98 10.76
CA LYS A 194 -4.56 2.61 10.24
C LYS A 194 -5.22 2.57 8.88
N ILE A 195 -4.67 1.77 7.98
CA ILE A 195 -5.22 1.51 6.65
C ILE A 195 -5.57 0.04 6.52
N ARG A 196 -6.79 -0.27 6.09
CA ARG A 196 -7.16 -1.63 5.66
C ARG A 196 -6.85 -1.78 4.19
N TYR A 197 -6.16 -2.84 3.86
CA TYR A 197 -5.97 -3.24 2.48
C TYR A 197 -6.63 -4.60 2.24
N LYS A 198 -7.30 -4.72 1.11
CA LYS A 198 -7.83 -5.99 0.61
C LYS A 198 -7.18 -6.27 -0.74
N VAL A 199 -6.37 -7.32 -0.81
CA VAL A 199 -5.74 -7.74 -2.06
C VAL A 199 -6.84 -8.18 -3.05
N PRO A 200 -6.94 -7.55 -4.22
CA PRO A 200 -7.90 -7.95 -5.24
C PRO A 200 -7.70 -9.40 -5.71
N ALA A 201 -8.81 -10.08 -5.96
CA ALA A 201 -8.78 -11.43 -6.55
C ALA A 201 -8.25 -11.43 -7.98
N ASP A 202 -8.56 -10.39 -8.74
CA ASP A 202 -8.03 -10.13 -10.07
C ASP A 202 -6.63 -9.52 -9.95
N VAL A 203 -5.62 -10.24 -10.42
CA VAL A 203 -4.20 -9.82 -10.35
C VAL A 203 -3.98 -8.48 -11.03
N ASN A 204 -4.67 -8.21 -12.14
CA ASN A 204 -4.54 -6.95 -12.89
C ASN A 204 -5.07 -5.72 -12.13
N LYS A 205 -5.82 -5.94 -11.03
CA LYS A 205 -6.33 -4.87 -10.15
C LYS A 205 -5.53 -4.72 -8.87
N GLN A 206 -4.53 -5.56 -8.67
CA GLN A 206 -3.63 -5.41 -7.54
C GLN A 206 -2.74 -4.18 -7.74
N ILE A 207 -2.49 -3.48 -6.66
CA ILE A 207 -1.65 -2.28 -6.65
C ILE A 207 -0.43 -2.52 -5.77
N ASP A 208 0.61 -1.77 -6.01
CA ASP A 208 1.74 -1.64 -5.13
C ASP A 208 1.42 -0.54 -4.10
N LEU A 209 0.96 -0.95 -2.93
CA LEU A 209 0.63 -0.01 -1.85
C LEU A 209 1.93 0.57 -1.28
N LEU A 210 2.05 1.89 -1.35
CA LEU A 210 3.17 2.63 -0.79
C LEU A 210 2.74 3.40 0.47
N ILE A 211 3.62 3.47 1.47
CA ILE A 211 3.39 4.21 2.71
C ILE A 211 4.62 5.05 3.04
N ALA A 212 4.37 6.30 3.47
CA ALA A 212 5.39 7.21 3.98
C ALA A 212 5.00 7.69 5.39
N THR A 213 5.94 7.53 6.31
CA THR A 213 5.76 7.90 7.73
C THR A 213 7.00 8.64 8.21
N PRO A 214 7.25 9.86 7.74
CA PRO A 214 8.40 10.65 8.16
C PRO A 214 8.36 10.95 9.65
N ASP A 215 9.51 11.27 10.21
CA ASP A 215 9.59 11.81 11.55
C ASP A 215 8.81 13.12 11.67
N ALA A 216 8.39 13.45 12.89
CA ALA A 216 7.77 14.75 13.15
C ALA A 216 8.78 15.87 12.89
N VAL A 217 8.31 16.95 12.26
CA VAL A 217 9.14 18.12 11.95
C VAL A 217 8.65 19.33 12.73
N ARG A 218 9.55 20.26 13.02
CA ARG A 218 9.19 21.53 13.62
C ARG A 218 8.50 22.41 12.59
N SER A 219 7.39 23.02 12.96
CA SER A 219 6.64 23.93 12.07
C SER A 219 7.51 25.06 11.53
N GLU A 220 8.43 25.58 12.34
CA GLU A 220 9.35 26.68 11.98
C GLU A 220 10.39 26.30 10.92
N GLU A 221 10.73 25.02 10.74
CA GLU A 221 11.69 24.56 9.74
C GLU A 221 11.20 24.76 8.31
N TYR A 222 9.90 24.96 8.13
CA TYR A 222 9.26 25.17 6.84
C TYR A 222 8.75 26.61 6.66
N ASP A 223 9.26 27.54 7.42
CA ASP A 223 8.98 28.97 7.23
C ASP A 223 9.59 29.43 5.90
N VAL A 224 8.77 30.05 5.05
CA VAL A 224 9.16 30.54 3.71
C VAL A 224 10.29 31.56 3.77
N LEU A 225 10.39 32.31 4.85
CA LEU A 225 11.47 33.29 5.04
C LEU A 225 12.84 32.62 5.26
N VAL A 226 12.83 31.40 5.80
CA VAL A 226 14.04 30.62 6.06
C VAL A 226 14.31 29.62 4.94
N TYR A 227 13.28 28.94 4.44
CA TYR A 227 13.37 27.90 3.41
C TYR A 227 12.32 28.12 2.30
N PRO A 228 12.47 29.15 1.46
CA PRO A 228 11.48 29.46 0.44
C PRO A 228 11.27 28.28 -0.49
N GLY A 229 10.04 27.80 -0.52
CA GLY A 229 9.61 26.76 -1.43
C GLY A 229 10.07 25.34 -1.11
N LYS A 230 10.56 25.06 0.09
CA LYS A 230 10.88 23.71 0.55
C LYS A 230 9.60 22.87 0.66
N GLY A 231 9.56 21.73 -0.01
CA GLY A 231 8.53 20.71 0.17
C GLY A 231 8.85 19.82 1.37
N MET A 232 7.81 19.29 2.03
CA MET A 232 7.99 18.24 3.04
C MET A 232 8.38 16.93 2.35
N PRO A 233 9.57 16.36 2.60
CA PRO A 233 9.97 15.12 1.97
C PRO A 233 9.14 13.94 2.53
N LEU A 234 8.53 13.20 1.64
CA LEU A 234 7.82 11.96 1.94
C LEU A 234 8.53 10.79 1.28
N THR A 235 9.27 10.04 2.07
CA THR A 235 9.96 8.81 1.61
C THR A 235 8.96 7.67 1.60
N PHE A 236 8.43 7.37 0.41
CA PHE A 236 7.51 6.25 0.23
C PHE A 236 8.26 4.93 0.13
N ARG A 237 7.70 3.90 0.76
CA ARG A 237 8.22 2.54 0.76
C ARG A 237 7.13 1.55 0.42
N HIS A 238 7.48 0.45 -0.24
CA HIS A 238 6.56 -0.64 -0.51
C HIS A 238 6.01 -1.22 0.79
N ALA A 239 4.69 -1.36 0.87
CA ALA A 239 4.00 -1.95 2.02
C ALA A 239 3.68 -3.44 1.83
N LEU A 240 3.91 -3.99 0.64
CA LEU A 240 3.60 -5.36 0.24
C LEU A 240 4.86 -6.10 -0.21
N THR A 241 4.70 -7.38 -0.53
CA THR A 241 5.72 -8.25 -1.13
C THR A 241 5.28 -8.64 -2.53
N ALA A 242 6.17 -8.55 -3.50
CA ALA A 242 5.94 -9.03 -4.86
C ALA A 242 6.23 -10.53 -4.95
N ILE A 243 5.32 -11.30 -5.59
CA ILE A 243 5.50 -12.74 -5.81
C ILE A 243 5.51 -13.01 -7.30
N GLN A 244 6.55 -13.69 -7.76
CA GLN A 244 6.74 -14.08 -9.14
C GLN A 244 7.10 -15.57 -9.28
N PHE A 245 6.99 -16.08 -10.50
CA PHE A 245 7.35 -17.45 -10.86
C PHE A 245 8.30 -17.45 -12.05
N ARG A 246 9.32 -18.32 -12.01
CA ARG A 246 10.25 -18.57 -13.14
C ARG A 246 10.65 -20.04 -13.25
N VAL A 247 11.19 -20.43 -14.38
CA VAL A 247 11.90 -21.69 -14.54
C VAL A 247 13.38 -21.47 -14.27
N LYS A 248 13.99 -22.23 -13.36
CA LYS A 248 15.41 -22.15 -13.04
C LYS A 248 16.24 -23.03 -13.97
N SER A 249 15.92 -24.32 -13.99
CA SER A 249 16.65 -25.30 -14.76
C SER A 249 15.74 -26.44 -15.23
N VAL A 250 16.07 -27.03 -16.36
CA VAL A 250 15.32 -28.14 -16.96
C VAL A 250 16.31 -29.17 -17.50
N ALA A 251 16.10 -30.43 -17.16
CA ALA A 251 16.84 -31.51 -17.78
C ALA A 251 16.40 -31.69 -19.24
N GLU A 252 17.30 -32.13 -20.10
CA GLU A 252 17.08 -32.22 -21.56
C GLU A 252 15.81 -33.02 -21.93
N GLN A 253 15.54 -34.13 -21.23
CA GLN A 253 14.35 -34.95 -21.45
C GLN A 253 13.01 -34.21 -21.18
N ASN A 254 13.03 -33.11 -20.43
CA ASN A 254 11.85 -32.32 -20.08
C ASN A 254 11.74 -31.00 -20.87
N SER A 255 12.72 -30.71 -21.73
CA SER A 255 12.82 -29.41 -22.43
C SER A 255 11.68 -29.13 -23.42
N ASN A 256 10.94 -30.14 -23.84
CA ASN A 256 9.79 -30.02 -24.74
C ASN A 256 8.47 -29.78 -23.98
N ARG A 257 8.49 -29.82 -22.66
CA ARG A 257 7.28 -29.65 -21.84
C ARG A 257 6.90 -28.18 -21.69
N ARG A 258 5.64 -27.96 -21.32
CA ARG A 258 5.07 -26.61 -21.12
C ARG A 258 4.33 -26.56 -19.79
N ILE A 259 4.43 -25.44 -19.11
CA ILE A 259 3.61 -25.13 -17.93
C ILE A 259 2.24 -24.64 -18.42
N ARG A 260 1.19 -25.32 -17.98
CA ARG A 260 -0.20 -25.04 -18.37
C ARG A 260 -0.97 -24.28 -17.31
N ARG A 261 -0.64 -24.49 -16.05
CA ARG A 261 -1.30 -23.81 -14.92
C ARG A 261 -0.37 -23.72 -13.72
N ILE A 262 -0.40 -22.59 -13.05
CA ILE A 262 0.14 -22.40 -11.70
C ILE A 262 -1.00 -21.93 -10.80
N ARG A 263 -1.08 -22.50 -9.60
CA ARG A 263 -2.05 -22.09 -8.58
C ARG A 263 -1.33 -21.83 -7.26
N LEU A 264 -1.58 -20.65 -6.70
CA LEU A 264 -1.19 -20.29 -5.34
C LEU A 264 -2.46 -20.23 -4.49
N ALA A 265 -2.65 -21.22 -3.61
CA ALA A 265 -3.92 -21.47 -2.96
C ALA A 265 -3.96 -20.96 -1.52
N ASP A 266 -5.15 -20.53 -1.10
CA ASP A 266 -5.54 -20.23 0.28
C ASP A 266 -4.75 -19.08 0.93
N ILE A 267 -4.42 -18.05 0.15
CA ILE A 267 -3.63 -16.91 0.59
C ILE A 267 -4.50 -15.88 1.32
N PRO A 268 -4.08 -15.35 2.50
CA PRO A 268 -4.75 -14.25 3.16
C PRO A 268 -4.80 -12.98 2.27
N THR A 269 -5.99 -12.36 2.18
CA THR A 269 -6.22 -11.22 1.29
C THR A 269 -6.69 -9.95 2.01
N THR A 270 -6.85 -9.98 3.33
CA THR A 270 -7.27 -8.80 4.10
C THR A 270 -6.34 -8.58 5.27
N GLY A 271 -5.87 -7.36 5.42
CA GLY A 271 -5.01 -6.96 6.52
C GLY A 271 -5.16 -5.48 6.87
N ASP A 272 -4.88 -5.15 8.11
CA ASP A 272 -4.85 -3.80 8.64
C ASP A 272 -3.40 -3.42 8.94
N CYS A 273 -2.93 -2.32 8.36
CA CYS A 273 -1.61 -1.77 8.59
C CYS A 273 -1.70 -0.59 9.54
N THR A 274 -0.93 -0.61 10.61
CA THR A 274 -0.65 0.58 11.40
C THR A 274 0.48 1.35 10.71
N MET A 275 0.24 2.61 10.35
CA MET A 275 1.20 3.44 9.60
C MET A 275 2.33 3.96 10.52
N GLN A 276 2.95 3.03 11.24
CA GLN A 276 4.11 3.31 12.10
C GLN A 276 5.17 2.26 11.81
N PRO A 277 6.40 2.68 11.52
CA PRO A 277 7.51 1.75 11.40
C PRO A 277 7.77 1.03 12.73
N ASP A 278 8.11 -0.23 12.65
CA ASP A 278 8.72 -0.97 13.76
C ASP A 278 10.17 -0.53 13.97
N ALA A 279 10.88 -1.17 14.91
CA ALA A 279 12.26 -0.83 15.24
C ALA A 279 13.23 -1.06 14.06
N GLU A 280 12.87 -1.90 13.10
CA GLU A 280 13.65 -2.22 11.90
C GLU A 280 13.20 -1.40 10.67
N GLY A 281 12.24 -0.48 10.83
CA GLY A 281 11.69 0.35 9.76
C GLY A 281 10.63 -0.34 8.90
N GLY A 282 10.18 -1.54 9.28
CA GLY A 282 9.07 -2.27 8.68
C GLY A 282 7.71 -1.76 9.13
N LEU A 283 6.67 -2.09 8.37
CA LEU A 283 5.29 -1.76 8.73
C LEU A 283 4.61 -2.95 9.40
N MET A 284 3.81 -2.67 10.43
CA MET A 284 3.09 -3.71 11.16
C MET A 284 1.76 -4.03 10.48
N TRP A 285 1.62 -5.28 10.02
CA TRP A 285 0.40 -5.82 9.44
C TRP A 285 -0.32 -6.78 10.38
N GLU A 286 -1.58 -6.51 10.67
CA GLU A 286 -2.52 -7.42 11.29
C GLU A 286 -3.33 -8.14 10.21
N ILE A 287 -2.89 -9.35 9.82
CA ILE A 287 -3.47 -10.08 8.70
C ILE A 287 -4.64 -10.94 9.19
N ALA A 288 -5.82 -10.76 8.57
CA ALA A 288 -7.00 -11.56 8.87
C ALA A 288 -6.84 -12.99 8.33
N ARG A 289 -6.83 -13.98 9.23
CA ARG A 289 -6.55 -15.38 8.92
C ARG A 289 -7.75 -16.32 9.08
N GLY A 290 -8.85 -15.84 9.66
CA GLY A 290 -9.88 -16.70 10.26
C GLY A 290 -11.07 -17.08 9.37
N THR A 291 -11.27 -16.50 8.19
CA THR A 291 -12.47 -16.78 7.36
C THR A 291 -12.12 -17.00 5.90
N ALA A 292 -12.90 -17.85 5.22
CA ALA A 292 -12.79 -18.05 3.77
C ALA A 292 -12.92 -16.73 2.99
N ALA A 293 -13.70 -15.78 3.48
CA ALA A 293 -13.89 -14.46 2.85
C ALA A 293 -12.62 -13.57 2.90
N SER A 294 -11.66 -13.89 3.77
CA SER A 294 -10.37 -13.19 3.87
C SER A 294 -9.23 -13.92 3.17
N ARG A 295 -9.53 -14.93 2.37
CA ARG A 295 -8.55 -15.73 1.63
C ARG A 295 -8.92 -15.83 0.16
N ASN A 296 -7.94 -16.07 -0.69
CA ASN A 296 -8.15 -16.29 -2.11
C ASN A 296 -7.16 -17.32 -2.68
N THR A 297 -7.52 -17.87 -3.82
CA THR A 297 -6.66 -18.72 -4.64
C THR A 297 -6.40 -18.01 -5.96
N TYR A 298 -5.13 -17.80 -6.28
CA TYR A 298 -4.70 -17.19 -7.52
C TYR A 298 -4.31 -18.29 -8.51
N THR A 299 -4.91 -18.27 -9.68
CA THR A 299 -4.69 -19.27 -10.73
C THR A 299 -4.26 -18.56 -11.99
N PHE A 300 -3.15 -18.99 -12.56
CA PHE A 300 -2.63 -18.57 -13.86
C PHE A 300 -2.78 -19.72 -14.85
N ASP A 301 -3.66 -19.58 -15.82
CA ASP A 301 -3.72 -20.45 -16.98
C ASP A 301 -2.70 -19.97 -18.02
N LEU A 302 -1.79 -20.83 -18.40
CA LEU A 302 -0.55 -20.48 -19.07
C LEU A 302 -0.33 -21.36 -20.30
N ASP A 303 0.61 -20.95 -21.14
CA ASP A 303 1.19 -21.75 -22.18
C ASP A 303 2.68 -21.38 -22.34
N VAL A 304 3.45 -21.61 -21.27
CA VAL A 304 4.84 -21.20 -21.15
C VAL A 304 5.75 -22.40 -21.34
N PRO A 305 6.77 -22.35 -22.23
CA PRO A 305 7.72 -23.43 -22.38
C PRO A 305 8.52 -23.63 -21.09
N LEU A 306 8.76 -24.87 -20.75
CA LEU A 306 9.63 -25.28 -19.65
C LEU A 306 11.09 -25.15 -20.12
N ALA A 307 11.63 -23.94 -20.12
CA ALA A 307 12.98 -23.64 -20.55
C ALA A 307 13.77 -22.95 -19.45
N ALA A 308 15.05 -23.28 -19.32
CA ALA A 308 15.91 -22.69 -18.29
C ALA A 308 15.96 -21.15 -18.39
N GLY A 309 15.76 -20.47 -17.26
CA GLY A 309 15.72 -19.00 -17.17
C GLY A 309 14.42 -18.37 -17.63
N GLN A 310 13.43 -19.15 -18.11
CA GLN A 310 12.15 -18.62 -18.58
C GLN A 310 11.37 -17.95 -17.42
N GLN A 311 11.07 -16.67 -17.57
CA GLN A 311 10.14 -15.96 -16.70
C GLN A 311 8.71 -16.44 -17.01
N ILE A 312 7.95 -16.78 -15.95
CA ILE A 312 6.58 -17.29 -16.07
C ILE A 312 5.58 -16.17 -15.82
N THR A 313 5.78 -15.43 -14.73
CA THR A 313 4.96 -14.27 -14.41
C THR A 313 5.83 -13.03 -14.26
N GLU A 314 5.41 -11.94 -14.89
CA GLU A 314 6.08 -10.64 -14.83
C GLU A 314 5.05 -9.52 -15.04
N GLY A 315 5.41 -8.28 -14.75
CA GLY A 315 4.54 -7.13 -14.96
C GLY A 315 3.17 -7.35 -14.29
N ASP A 316 2.12 -7.33 -15.08
CA ASP A 316 0.72 -7.43 -14.64
C ASP A 316 0.36 -8.76 -13.96
N GLN A 317 1.19 -9.77 -14.12
CA GLN A 317 1.01 -11.07 -13.49
C GLN A 317 1.78 -11.21 -12.17
N THR A 318 2.52 -10.19 -11.74
CA THR A 318 3.15 -10.18 -10.43
C THR A 318 2.10 -10.01 -9.35
N LEU A 319 2.09 -10.92 -8.36
CA LEU A 319 1.17 -10.82 -7.23
C LEU A 319 1.73 -9.87 -6.17
N MET A 320 0.90 -8.95 -5.69
CA MET A 320 1.23 -8.05 -4.57
C MET A 320 0.53 -8.55 -3.31
N MET A 321 1.31 -9.18 -2.41
CA MET A 321 0.81 -9.94 -1.26
C MET A 321 1.26 -9.32 0.06
N PHE A 322 0.59 -9.67 1.16
CA PHE A 322 1.01 -9.25 2.49
C PHE A 322 2.36 -9.85 2.89
N PRO A 323 3.25 -9.04 3.49
CA PRO A 323 4.47 -9.56 4.09
C PRO A 323 4.15 -10.37 5.35
N HIS A 324 4.52 -11.64 5.38
CA HIS A 324 4.34 -12.48 6.54
C HIS A 324 5.12 -13.80 6.42
N THR A 325 5.28 -14.49 7.54
CA THR A 325 5.71 -15.89 7.52
C THR A 325 4.53 -16.80 7.18
N ILE A 326 4.68 -17.59 6.14
CA ILE A 326 3.67 -18.50 5.59
C ILE A 326 3.36 -19.58 6.64
N GLN A 327 2.09 -19.71 6.96
CA GLN A 327 1.60 -20.77 7.85
C GLN A 327 1.27 -22.06 7.08
N ALA A 328 0.82 -23.09 7.78
CA ALA A 328 0.37 -24.34 7.18
C ALA A 328 -0.75 -24.12 6.16
N ASP A 329 -0.92 -25.10 5.28
CA ASP A 329 -1.99 -25.19 4.29
C ASP A 329 -1.93 -24.22 3.09
N ILE A 330 -0.79 -23.56 2.89
CA ILE A 330 -0.54 -22.77 1.68
C ILE A 330 0.37 -23.56 0.74
N TYR A 331 -0.11 -23.73 -0.51
CA TYR A 331 0.55 -24.55 -1.50
C TYR A 331 0.69 -23.81 -2.84
N ILE A 332 1.80 -24.09 -3.52
CA ILE A 332 1.97 -23.84 -4.94
C ILE A 332 1.74 -25.14 -5.68
N SER A 333 0.87 -25.12 -6.68
CA SER A 333 0.57 -26.27 -7.54
C SER A 333 0.87 -25.91 -8.98
N VAL A 334 1.50 -26.84 -9.71
CA VAL A 334 1.90 -26.68 -11.12
C VAL A 334 1.36 -27.85 -11.93
N TRP A 335 0.81 -27.55 -13.09
CA TRP A 335 0.38 -28.54 -14.09
C TRP A 335 1.17 -28.34 -15.37
N LEU A 336 1.59 -29.44 -15.93
CA LEU A 336 2.30 -29.46 -17.19
C LEU A 336 1.38 -29.90 -18.34
N ASP A 337 1.86 -29.78 -19.58
CA ASP A 337 1.16 -30.25 -20.75
C ASP A 337 0.95 -31.80 -20.72
N GLY A 338 -0.15 -32.26 -21.33
CA GLY A 338 -0.58 -33.65 -21.28
C GLY A 338 -1.29 -34.04 -19.97
N GLU A 339 -1.37 -33.17 -18.98
CA GLU A 339 -2.09 -33.40 -17.73
C GLU A 339 -3.53 -32.86 -17.84
N ASP A 340 -4.48 -33.62 -17.31
CA ASP A 340 -5.86 -33.14 -17.18
C ASP A 340 -5.91 -32.14 -16.00
N LEU A 341 -6.12 -30.86 -16.29
CA LEU A 341 -6.11 -29.77 -15.30
C LEU A 341 -7.15 -29.94 -14.19
N ASP A 342 -8.16 -30.76 -14.41
CA ASP A 342 -9.25 -30.97 -13.45
C ASP A 342 -9.12 -32.31 -12.70
N ARG A 343 -8.41 -33.29 -13.26
CA ARG A 343 -8.34 -34.67 -12.76
C ARG A 343 -6.95 -35.11 -12.35
N THR A 344 -5.91 -34.59 -12.99
CA THR A 344 -4.53 -34.96 -12.68
C THR A 344 -4.08 -34.24 -11.40
N ALA A 345 -3.47 -34.98 -10.48
CA ALA A 345 -2.86 -34.37 -9.30
C ALA A 345 -1.69 -33.49 -9.76
N PRO A 346 -1.66 -32.20 -9.35
CA PRO A 346 -0.57 -31.30 -9.73
C PRO A 346 0.74 -31.65 -9.04
N HIS A 347 1.83 -31.14 -9.58
CA HIS A 347 3.06 -31.00 -8.81
C HIS A 347 2.81 -30.02 -7.68
N LYS A 348 2.84 -30.46 -6.43
CA LYS A 348 2.40 -29.70 -5.26
C LYS A 348 3.56 -29.44 -4.31
N PHE A 349 3.70 -28.16 -3.90
CA PHE A 349 4.77 -27.69 -3.04
C PHE A 349 4.18 -26.95 -1.82
N GLY A 350 4.44 -27.47 -0.62
CA GLY A 350 4.15 -26.76 0.62
C GLY A 350 5.19 -25.68 0.87
N ILE A 351 4.75 -24.44 1.04
CA ILE A 351 5.65 -23.31 1.28
C ILE A 351 5.61 -22.81 2.73
N GLN A 352 5.12 -23.64 3.64
CA GLN A 352 5.07 -23.36 5.06
C GLN A 352 6.46 -22.99 5.62
N GLY A 353 6.48 -21.99 6.52
CA GLY A 353 7.70 -21.52 7.19
C GLY A 353 8.52 -20.54 6.38
N GLN A 354 8.23 -20.36 5.07
CA GLN A 354 8.87 -19.31 4.29
C GLN A 354 8.35 -17.93 4.69
N THR A 355 9.22 -16.94 4.63
CA THR A 355 8.86 -15.55 4.90
C THR A 355 8.81 -14.73 3.62
N TRP A 356 7.72 -14.02 3.42
CA TRP A 356 7.57 -12.98 2.41
C TRP A 356 7.94 -11.64 3.06
N PRO A 357 9.15 -11.10 2.78
CA PRO A 357 9.58 -9.87 3.42
C PRO A 357 8.95 -8.66 2.75
N ILE A 358 8.68 -7.62 3.54
CA ILE A 358 8.11 -6.36 3.05
C ILE A 358 9.06 -5.68 2.05
N GLY A 359 8.50 -5.08 1.00
CA GLY A 359 9.23 -4.29 0.02
C GLY A 359 10.19 -5.09 -0.86
N LYS A 360 10.07 -6.42 -0.87
CA LYS A 360 10.95 -7.31 -1.65
C LYS A 360 10.17 -8.16 -2.64
N THR A 361 10.90 -8.75 -3.56
CA THR A 361 10.36 -9.72 -4.51
C THR A 361 10.77 -11.14 -4.09
N VAL A 362 9.79 -12.02 -3.98
CA VAL A 362 10.01 -13.47 -3.82
C VAL A 362 9.68 -14.15 -5.14
N THR A 363 10.70 -14.71 -5.78
CA THR A 363 10.54 -15.45 -7.02
C THR A 363 10.64 -16.94 -6.74
N TYR A 364 9.56 -17.66 -7.04
CA TYR A 364 9.53 -19.11 -6.96
C TYR A 364 10.06 -19.70 -8.26
N ALA A 365 11.20 -20.37 -8.18
CA ALA A 365 11.95 -20.90 -9.30
C ALA A 365 11.83 -22.43 -9.37
N PHE A 366 11.27 -22.93 -10.47
CA PHE A 366 11.06 -24.36 -10.70
C PHE A 366 12.28 -25.00 -11.38
N SER A 367 12.64 -26.19 -10.91
CA SER A 367 13.65 -27.06 -11.55
C SER A 367 13.07 -28.46 -11.80
N MET A 368 13.31 -29.08 -12.97
CA MET A 368 12.77 -30.37 -13.34
C MET A 368 13.79 -31.20 -14.12
#